data_90f85d50f3237be721ff16d1fb5e664c
#
_entry.id   90f85d50f3237be721ff16d1fb5e664c
#
_cell.length_a   1.000
_cell.length_b   1.000
_cell.length_c   1.000
_cell.angle_alpha   90.00
_cell.angle_beta   90.00
_cell.angle_gamma   90.00
#
_symmetry.space_group_name_H-M   'P 1'
#
loop_
_entity.id
_entity.type
_entity.pdbx_description
1 polymer ?
#
loop_
_entity_poly.entity_id
_entity_poly.type
_entity_poly.pdbx_seq_one_letter_code
_entity_poly.pdbx_strand_id
1 'polypeptide(L)'
;MEQRCHLAMVWLTWLGLPLLAVVVGLRAGLVAALLVFAIGVLAQVLYVRWFPYLSGWMGYGSVQDTPAGSAAIEAPLPKVTLYTASACPFCPIIRRRLADLQRHTPFEVEDVDVTFRPEIILTKRLRSVPVLETNGRLLVGNATSAQIVEFLRSSPGRTGGS
;
A
#
# COMPACT_ATOMS: atom_id res chain seq x y z
N MET A 1 9.78 5.27 -13.38
CA MET A 1 10.14 5.21 -11.93
C MET A 1 9.20 4.23 -11.26
N GLU A 2 9.71 3.25 -10.53
CA GLU A 2 8.85 2.30 -9.82
C GLU A 2 8.17 3.01 -8.65
N GLN A 3 6.85 3.14 -8.74
CA GLN A 3 6.01 3.78 -7.71
C GLN A 3 5.74 2.76 -6.58
N ARG A 4 6.74 2.56 -5.73
CA ARG A 4 6.69 1.66 -4.57
C ARG A 4 7.23 2.34 -3.33
N CYS A 5 6.68 2.00 -2.18
CA CYS A 5 7.14 2.49 -0.89
C CYS A 5 8.10 1.45 -0.27
N HIS A 6 9.35 1.85 -0.01
CA HIS A 6 10.29 0.98 0.69
C HIS A 6 9.90 0.86 2.17
N LEU A 7 9.81 -0.36 2.67
CA LEU A 7 9.47 -0.62 4.08
C LEU A 7 10.43 0.07 5.06
N ALA A 8 11.69 0.23 4.68
CA ALA A 8 12.66 0.99 5.48
C ALA A 8 12.23 2.44 5.74
N MET A 9 11.61 3.11 4.75
CA MET A 9 11.08 4.47 4.91
C MET A 9 9.90 4.52 5.88
N VAL A 10 9.02 3.50 5.85
CA VAL A 10 7.90 3.37 6.79
C VAL A 10 8.43 3.26 8.21
N TRP A 11 9.40 2.37 8.46
CA TRP A 11 10.01 2.18 9.77
C TRP A 11 10.78 3.42 10.24
N LEU A 12 11.49 4.10 9.34
CA LEU A 12 12.18 5.34 9.66
C LEU A 12 11.22 6.42 10.17
N THR A 13 10.04 6.54 9.56
CA THR A 13 9.02 7.49 9.99
C THR A 13 8.44 7.12 11.34
N TRP A 14 8.10 5.84 11.54
CA TRP A 14 7.51 5.34 12.79
C TRP A 14 8.46 5.41 13.98
N LEU A 15 9.75 5.22 13.78
CA LEU A 15 10.76 5.30 14.86
C LEU A 15 11.32 6.72 14.99
N GLY A 16 11.49 7.44 13.89
CA GLY A 16 12.11 8.77 13.88
C GLY A 16 11.26 9.83 14.56
N LEU A 17 9.94 9.82 14.36
CA LEU A 17 9.06 10.82 14.96
C LEU A 17 9.00 10.74 16.49
N PRO A 18 8.78 9.58 17.13
CA PRO A 18 8.82 9.50 18.60
C PRO A 18 10.21 9.78 19.17
N LEU A 19 11.28 9.35 18.48
CA LEU A 19 12.64 9.66 18.91
C LEU A 19 12.89 11.17 18.90
N LEU A 20 12.48 11.87 17.84
CA LEU A 20 12.55 13.33 17.76
C LEU A 20 11.76 13.99 18.89
N ALA A 21 10.54 13.52 19.14
CA ALA A 21 9.70 14.05 20.22
C ALA A 21 10.37 13.88 21.60
N VAL A 22 11.01 12.73 21.86
CA VAL A 22 11.78 12.50 23.10
C VAL A 22 12.95 13.47 23.23
N VAL A 23 13.75 13.65 22.17
CA VAL A 23 14.89 14.60 22.17
C VAL A 23 14.42 16.03 22.43
N VAL A 24 13.33 16.46 21.80
CA VAL A 24 12.74 17.78 22.05
C VAL A 24 12.21 17.90 23.47
N GLY A 25 11.59 16.86 23.99
CA GLY A 25 11.08 16.80 25.36
C GLY A 25 12.17 16.99 26.42
N LEU A 26 13.32 16.35 26.20
CA LEU A 26 14.49 16.49 27.08
C LEU A 26 15.13 17.89 27.05
N ARG A 27 14.97 18.61 25.94
CA ARG A 27 15.55 19.97 25.75
C ARG A 27 14.58 21.10 26.08
N ALA A 28 13.31 20.96 25.68
CA ALA A 28 12.31 22.04 25.72
C ALA A 28 11.07 21.71 26.56
N GLY A 29 11.04 20.54 27.20
CA GLY A 29 9.97 20.12 28.09
C GLY A 29 8.83 19.34 27.39
N LEU A 30 7.95 18.77 28.22
CA LEU A 30 6.90 17.84 27.80
C LEU A 30 5.91 18.46 26.78
N VAL A 31 5.53 19.72 26.98
CA VAL A 31 4.57 20.40 26.08
C VAL A 31 5.13 20.49 24.67
N ALA A 32 6.42 20.84 24.51
CA ALA A 32 7.07 20.90 23.21
C ALA A 32 7.15 19.52 22.55
N ALA A 33 7.43 18.48 23.32
CA ALA A 33 7.43 17.09 22.81
C ALA A 33 6.06 16.67 22.27
N LEU A 34 4.99 16.94 23.01
CA LEU A 34 3.62 16.63 22.61
C LEU A 34 3.20 17.40 21.36
N LEU A 35 3.56 18.67 21.26
CA LEU A 35 3.29 19.47 20.06
C LEU A 35 4.01 18.93 18.83
N VAL A 36 5.31 18.62 18.93
CA VAL A 36 6.09 18.04 17.82
C VAL A 36 5.50 16.70 17.38
N PHE A 37 5.13 15.86 18.34
CA PHE A 37 4.52 14.55 18.03
C PHE A 37 3.17 14.72 17.34
N ALA A 38 2.28 15.55 17.87
CA ALA A 38 0.94 15.79 17.33
C ALA A 38 1.01 16.41 15.93
N ILE A 39 1.88 17.41 15.70
CA ILE A 39 2.07 18.03 14.39
C ILE A 39 2.65 17.01 13.40
N GLY A 40 3.62 16.20 13.82
CA GLY A 40 4.21 15.17 12.97
C GLY A 40 3.21 14.12 12.54
N VAL A 41 2.37 13.61 13.45
CA VAL A 41 1.29 12.67 13.15
C VAL A 41 0.28 13.30 12.19
N LEU A 42 -0.15 14.55 12.45
CA LEU A 42 -1.07 15.27 11.59
C LEU A 42 -0.50 15.45 10.17
N ALA A 43 0.75 15.88 10.06
CA ALA A 43 1.44 16.03 8.79
C ALA A 43 1.54 14.71 8.02
N GLN A 44 1.82 13.61 8.71
CA GLN A 44 1.86 12.26 8.12
C GLN A 44 0.49 11.83 7.57
N VAL A 45 -0.58 12.04 8.33
CA VAL A 45 -1.94 11.72 7.90
C VAL A 45 -2.35 12.56 6.70
N LEU A 46 -2.08 13.86 6.74
CA LEU A 46 -2.37 14.77 5.62
C LEU A 46 -1.57 14.40 4.37
N TYR A 47 -0.29 14.06 4.52
CA TYR A 47 0.56 13.61 3.43
C TYR A 47 -0.02 12.37 2.74
N VAL A 48 -0.36 11.32 3.49
CA VAL A 48 -0.93 10.09 2.91
C VAL A 48 -2.28 10.37 2.24
N ARG A 49 -3.12 11.23 2.85
CA ARG A 49 -4.45 11.55 2.33
C ARG A 49 -4.39 12.40 1.06
N TRP A 50 -3.46 13.35 1.00
CA TRP A 50 -3.35 14.30 -0.12
C TRP A 50 -2.35 13.87 -1.19
N PHE A 51 -1.58 12.83 -0.92
CA PHE A 51 -0.58 12.31 -1.86
C PHE A 51 -1.12 12.08 -3.27
N PRO A 52 -2.32 11.49 -3.49
CA PRO A 52 -2.85 11.28 -4.85
C PRO A 52 -3.03 12.59 -5.66
N TYR A 53 -3.29 13.70 -4.96
CA TYR A 53 -3.45 15.02 -5.59
C TYR A 53 -2.10 15.71 -5.82
N LEU A 54 -1.15 15.51 -4.92
CA LEU A 54 0.18 16.12 -4.98
C LEU A 54 1.15 15.34 -5.88
N SER A 55 0.88 14.07 -6.16
CA SER A 55 1.77 13.17 -6.90
C SER A 55 2.12 13.69 -8.30
N GLY A 56 1.16 14.31 -9.00
CA GLY A 56 1.38 14.92 -10.31
C GLY A 56 2.37 16.09 -10.25
N TRP A 57 2.27 16.93 -9.22
CA TRP A 57 3.15 18.07 -9.03
C TRP A 57 4.56 17.66 -8.56
N MET A 58 4.66 16.56 -7.79
CA MET A 58 5.94 16.01 -7.33
C MET A 58 6.68 15.17 -8.38
N GLY A 59 6.21 15.13 -9.63
CA GLY A 59 6.88 14.41 -10.71
C GLY A 59 6.65 12.89 -10.73
N TYR A 60 5.75 12.36 -9.92
CA TYR A 60 5.37 10.93 -9.95
C TYR A 60 4.40 10.59 -11.10
N GLY A 61 4.02 11.59 -11.91
CA GLY A 61 3.03 11.43 -12.96
C GLY A 61 1.61 11.28 -12.42
N SER A 62 0.65 11.00 -13.30
CA SER A 62 -0.72 10.72 -12.88
C SER A 62 -0.76 9.38 -12.16
N VAL A 63 -1.00 9.40 -10.85
CA VAL A 63 -1.28 8.21 -10.06
C VAL A 63 -2.74 7.77 -10.26
N GLN A 64 -3.56 8.65 -10.88
CA GLN A 64 -4.92 8.34 -11.25
C GLN A 64 -4.91 7.47 -12.51
N ASP A 65 -5.58 6.36 -12.40
CA ASP A 65 -5.74 5.41 -13.50
C ASP A 65 -7.10 5.62 -14.18
N THR A 66 -7.13 5.42 -15.48
CA THR A 66 -8.41 5.29 -16.18
C THR A 66 -9.05 3.98 -15.74
N PRO A 67 -10.32 3.98 -15.32
CA PRO A 67 -10.98 2.72 -14.98
C PRO A 67 -10.77 1.75 -16.14
N ALA A 68 -10.25 0.57 -15.85
CA ALA A 68 -10.20 -0.49 -16.85
C ALA A 68 -11.63 -0.71 -17.30
N GLY A 69 -11.94 -0.28 -18.51
CA GLY A 69 -13.25 -0.54 -19.10
C GLY A 69 -13.55 -2.01 -18.88
N SER A 70 -14.79 -2.31 -18.60
CA SER A 70 -15.34 -3.61 -18.19
C SER A 70 -14.90 -4.77 -19.10
N ALA A 71 -13.62 -5.09 -19.06
CA ALA A 71 -13.09 -6.32 -19.60
C ALA A 71 -13.58 -7.41 -18.65
N ALA A 72 -14.70 -8.03 -19.02
CA ALA A 72 -15.25 -9.16 -18.31
C ALA A 72 -14.12 -10.17 -18.07
N ILE A 73 -13.74 -10.32 -16.80
CA ILE A 73 -12.80 -11.35 -16.42
C ILE A 73 -13.66 -12.59 -16.20
N GLU A 74 -13.46 -13.62 -17.03
CA GLU A 74 -14.13 -14.89 -16.83
C GLU A 74 -13.77 -15.48 -15.46
N ALA A 75 -14.79 -15.74 -14.64
CA ALA A 75 -14.64 -16.31 -13.29
C ALA A 75 -14.32 -17.81 -13.36
N PRO A 76 -13.75 -18.42 -12.28
CA PRO A 76 -13.49 -17.85 -10.96
C PRO A 76 -12.06 -17.28 -10.84
N LEU A 77 -11.96 -16.04 -10.30
CA LEU A 77 -10.68 -15.46 -9.97
C LEU A 77 -10.11 -16.06 -8.68
N PRO A 78 -8.79 -16.22 -8.60
CA PRO A 78 -8.15 -16.69 -7.37
C PRO A 78 -8.25 -15.63 -6.26
N LYS A 79 -8.12 -16.09 -5.01
CA LYS A 79 -7.97 -15.19 -3.86
C LYS A 79 -6.72 -14.33 -4.02
N VAL A 80 -6.87 -13.05 -3.73
CA VAL A 80 -5.81 -12.04 -3.81
C VAL A 80 -5.46 -11.56 -2.41
N THR A 81 -4.19 -11.61 -2.04
CA THR A 81 -3.69 -11.00 -0.81
C THR A 81 -3.00 -9.68 -1.14
N LEU A 82 -3.44 -8.59 -0.53
CA LEU A 82 -2.83 -7.28 -0.65
C LEU A 82 -2.01 -6.99 0.61
N TYR A 83 -0.69 -6.90 0.47
CA TYR A 83 0.19 -6.45 1.55
C TYR A 83 0.31 -4.94 1.53
N THR A 84 -0.02 -4.30 2.65
CA THR A 84 -0.04 -2.85 2.82
C THR A 84 0.82 -2.42 4.00
N ALA A 85 1.08 -1.11 4.12
CA ALA A 85 1.66 -0.51 5.31
C ALA A 85 1.00 0.84 5.62
N SER A 86 0.86 1.15 6.92
CA SER A 86 0.09 2.30 7.41
C SER A 86 0.57 3.66 6.91
N ALA A 87 1.86 3.85 6.61
CA ALA A 87 2.42 5.11 6.10
C ALA A 87 2.66 5.10 4.58
N CYS A 88 2.18 4.09 3.86
CA CYS A 88 2.37 3.97 2.43
C CYS A 88 1.31 4.77 1.65
N PRO A 89 1.69 5.82 0.89
CA PRO A 89 0.72 6.65 0.17
C PRO A 89 0.12 5.94 -1.06
N PHE A 90 0.75 4.87 -1.57
CA PHE A 90 0.25 4.09 -2.71
C PHE A 90 -0.74 3.00 -2.29
N CYS A 91 -0.70 2.54 -1.04
CA CYS A 91 -1.57 1.47 -0.56
C CYS A 91 -3.07 1.79 -0.67
N PRO A 92 -3.55 2.99 -0.27
CA PRO A 92 -4.95 3.37 -0.46
C PRO A 92 -5.39 3.39 -1.92
N ILE A 93 -4.46 3.67 -2.85
CA ILE A 93 -4.75 3.73 -4.29
C ILE A 93 -5.03 2.33 -4.82
N ILE A 94 -4.15 1.37 -4.51
CA ILE A 94 -4.35 -0.03 -4.93
C ILE A 94 -5.62 -0.63 -4.29
N ARG A 95 -5.86 -0.34 -3.01
CA ARG A 95 -7.08 -0.77 -2.32
C ARG A 95 -8.34 -0.28 -3.03
N ARG A 96 -8.36 1.00 -3.46
CA ARG A 96 -9.48 1.57 -4.22
C ARG A 96 -9.64 0.90 -5.58
N ARG A 97 -8.54 0.67 -6.34
CA ARG A 97 -8.58 -0.02 -7.63
C ARG A 97 -9.13 -1.44 -7.51
N LEU A 98 -8.71 -2.19 -6.49
CA LEU A 98 -9.25 -3.53 -6.22
C LEU A 98 -10.75 -3.48 -5.89
N ALA A 99 -11.17 -2.52 -5.05
CA ALA A 99 -12.59 -2.35 -4.73
C ALA A 99 -13.43 -1.99 -5.96
N ASP A 100 -12.89 -1.17 -6.88
CA ASP A 100 -13.58 -0.83 -8.13
C ASP A 100 -13.67 -2.06 -9.06
N LEU A 101 -12.62 -2.88 -9.15
CA LEU A 101 -12.65 -4.13 -9.91
C LEU A 101 -13.63 -5.16 -9.31
N GLN A 102 -13.72 -5.25 -7.96
CA GLN A 102 -14.66 -6.14 -7.28
C GLN A 102 -16.15 -5.79 -7.57
N ARG A 103 -16.47 -4.54 -7.95
CA ARG A 103 -17.83 -4.16 -8.34
C ARG A 103 -18.26 -4.82 -9.65
N HIS A 104 -17.31 -5.15 -10.52
CA HIS A 104 -17.60 -5.71 -11.85
C HIS A 104 -17.30 -7.21 -11.91
N THR A 105 -16.43 -7.71 -11.07
CA THR A 105 -16.03 -9.12 -11.05
C THR A 105 -15.85 -9.56 -9.61
N PRO A 106 -16.61 -10.53 -9.11
CA PRO A 106 -16.49 -10.99 -7.73
C PRO A 106 -15.20 -11.81 -7.55
N PHE A 107 -14.33 -11.39 -6.64
CA PHE A 107 -13.17 -12.14 -6.16
C PHE A 107 -12.84 -11.75 -4.72
N GLU A 108 -12.16 -12.64 -4.01
CA GLU A 108 -11.79 -12.41 -2.62
C GLU A 108 -10.50 -11.61 -2.52
N VAL A 109 -10.54 -10.52 -1.72
CA VAL A 109 -9.35 -9.73 -1.39
C VAL A 109 -9.13 -9.79 0.11
N GLU A 110 -7.94 -10.24 0.51
CA GLU A 110 -7.44 -10.18 1.88
C GLU A 110 -6.43 -9.06 2.00
N ASP A 111 -6.71 -8.06 2.85
CA ASP A 111 -5.80 -6.93 3.12
C ASP A 111 -5.00 -7.22 4.38
N VAL A 112 -3.68 -7.26 4.25
CA VAL A 112 -2.73 -7.58 5.32
C VAL A 112 -1.80 -6.39 5.54
N ASP A 113 -2.00 -5.66 6.66
CA ASP A 113 -1.06 -4.61 7.06
C ASP A 113 0.18 -5.26 7.69
N VAL A 114 1.34 -5.03 7.05
CA VAL A 114 2.64 -5.59 7.48
C VAL A 114 3.46 -4.61 8.32
N THR A 115 2.93 -3.44 8.68
CA THR A 115 3.65 -2.40 9.43
C THR A 115 4.29 -2.95 10.71
N PHE A 116 3.55 -3.78 11.46
CA PHE A 116 4.01 -4.38 12.71
C PHE A 116 4.10 -5.90 12.65
N ARG A 117 4.26 -6.47 11.46
CA ARG A 117 4.35 -7.93 11.22
C ARG A 117 5.65 -8.32 10.53
N PRO A 118 6.80 -8.20 11.24
CA PRO A 118 8.11 -8.52 10.67
C PRO A 118 8.21 -9.97 10.19
N GLU A 119 7.48 -10.89 10.81
CA GLU A 119 7.42 -12.30 10.42
C GLU A 119 6.93 -12.48 8.97
N ILE A 120 5.91 -11.72 8.55
CA ILE A 120 5.39 -11.75 7.18
C ILE A 120 6.40 -11.14 6.21
N ILE A 121 7.00 -10.01 6.60
CA ILE A 121 8.01 -9.33 5.79
C ILE A 121 9.19 -10.28 5.49
N LEU A 122 9.67 -10.99 6.49
CA LEU A 122 10.80 -11.91 6.37
C LEU A 122 10.42 -13.17 5.57
N THR A 123 9.29 -13.81 5.91
CA THR A 123 8.83 -15.03 5.27
C THR A 123 8.53 -14.82 3.78
N LYS A 124 7.85 -13.73 3.45
CA LYS A 124 7.48 -13.38 2.06
C LYS A 124 8.58 -12.60 1.35
N ARG A 125 9.68 -12.25 2.02
CA ARG A 125 10.81 -11.45 1.50
C ARG A 125 10.36 -10.11 0.91
N LEU A 126 9.38 -9.47 1.56
CA LEU A 126 8.84 -8.18 1.12
C LEU A 126 9.86 -7.07 1.37
N ARG A 127 10.21 -6.33 0.33
CA ARG A 127 11.12 -5.16 0.43
C ARG A 127 10.39 -3.83 0.29
N SER A 128 9.19 -3.86 -0.27
CA SER A 128 8.37 -2.67 -0.53
C SER A 128 6.90 -3.04 -0.50
N VAL A 129 6.04 -2.02 -0.40
CA VAL A 129 4.58 -2.11 -0.49
C VAL A 129 4.07 -1.02 -1.44
N PRO A 130 2.86 -1.15 -2.02
CA PRO A 130 1.96 -2.29 -1.93
C PRO A 130 2.46 -3.51 -2.71
N VAL A 131 2.04 -4.71 -2.31
CA VAL A 131 2.30 -5.96 -3.03
C VAL A 131 0.99 -6.76 -3.12
N LEU A 132 0.65 -7.18 -4.33
CA LEU A 132 -0.45 -8.13 -4.57
C LEU A 132 0.15 -9.52 -4.72
N GLU A 133 -0.41 -10.49 -4.02
CA GLU A 133 -0.07 -11.91 -4.14
C GLU A 133 -1.29 -12.70 -4.59
N THR A 134 -1.10 -13.56 -5.59
CA THR A 134 -2.06 -14.57 -5.99
C THR A 134 -1.33 -15.81 -6.50
N ASN A 135 -1.70 -16.99 -6.01
CA ASN A 135 -1.08 -18.27 -6.40
C ASN A 135 0.46 -18.28 -6.32
N GLY A 136 1.04 -17.58 -5.30
CA GLY A 136 2.49 -17.49 -5.11
C GLY A 136 3.21 -16.51 -6.07
N ARG A 137 2.48 -15.83 -6.95
CA ARG A 137 3.03 -14.74 -7.79
C ARG A 137 2.85 -13.40 -7.09
N LEU A 138 3.79 -12.49 -7.29
CA LEU A 138 3.79 -11.16 -6.68
C LEU A 138 3.76 -10.08 -7.76
N LEU A 139 2.89 -9.08 -7.58
CA LEU A 139 2.89 -7.83 -8.33
C LEU A 139 3.21 -6.68 -7.35
N VAL A 140 4.33 -6.00 -7.57
CA VAL A 140 4.89 -5.02 -6.62
C VAL A 140 4.68 -3.60 -7.12
N GLY A 141 4.26 -2.71 -6.22
CA GLY A 141 4.16 -1.28 -6.49
C GLY A 141 2.76 -0.82 -6.91
N ASN A 142 2.69 0.43 -7.39
CA ASN A 142 1.44 1.06 -7.82
C ASN A 142 1.02 0.56 -9.21
N ALA A 143 0.50 -0.67 -9.27
CA ALA A 143 0.01 -1.26 -10.51
C ALA A 143 -1.27 -0.58 -10.99
N THR A 144 -1.40 -0.33 -12.30
CA THR A 144 -2.62 0.19 -12.92
C THR A 144 -3.74 -0.87 -12.88
N SER A 145 -4.99 -0.45 -13.03
CA SER A 145 -6.13 -1.38 -13.10
C SER A 145 -5.95 -2.40 -14.22
N ALA A 146 -5.43 -1.99 -15.38
CA ALA A 146 -5.12 -2.89 -16.48
C ALA A 146 -4.04 -3.93 -16.12
N GLN A 147 -2.97 -3.51 -15.42
CA GLN A 147 -1.93 -4.42 -14.94
C GLN A 147 -2.45 -5.41 -13.89
N ILE A 148 -3.34 -4.96 -13.00
CA ILE A 148 -3.98 -5.83 -12.01
C ILE A 148 -4.84 -6.88 -12.73
N VAL A 149 -5.66 -6.47 -13.68
CA VAL A 149 -6.50 -7.38 -14.48
C VAL A 149 -5.64 -8.42 -15.21
N GLU A 150 -4.58 -8.00 -15.87
CA GLU A 150 -3.66 -8.89 -16.58
C GLU A 150 -2.97 -9.87 -15.62
N PHE A 151 -2.54 -9.37 -14.45
CA PHE A 151 -1.93 -10.20 -13.40
C PHE A 151 -2.90 -11.28 -12.90
N LEU A 152 -4.19 -10.94 -12.70
CA LEU A 152 -5.22 -11.88 -12.26
C LEU A 152 -5.53 -12.91 -13.34
N ARG A 153 -5.64 -12.51 -14.60
CA ARG A 153 -5.86 -13.42 -15.75
C ARG A 153 -4.73 -14.41 -15.95
N SER A 154 -3.49 -13.92 -15.84
CA SER A 154 -2.29 -14.75 -16.00
C SER A 154 -2.01 -15.67 -14.80
N SER A 155 -2.86 -15.61 -13.76
CA SER A 155 -2.77 -16.43 -12.56
C SER A 155 -4.02 -17.31 -12.39
N PRO A 156 -4.31 -18.24 -13.33
CA PRO A 156 -5.52 -19.06 -13.28
C PRO A 156 -5.61 -19.77 -11.94
N GLY A 157 -6.81 -19.77 -11.36
CA GLY A 157 -7.09 -20.46 -10.12
C GLY A 157 -6.59 -21.89 -10.21
N ARG A 158 -5.82 -22.34 -9.22
CA ARG A 158 -5.59 -23.78 -9.05
C ARG A 158 -6.95 -24.37 -8.75
N THR A 159 -7.61 -24.91 -9.79
CA THR A 159 -8.75 -25.78 -9.58
C THR A 159 -8.25 -26.91 -8.70
N GLY A 160 -8.76 -26.95 -7.47
CA GLY A 160 -8.39 -27.94 -6.49
C GLY A 160 -8.46 -29.33 -7.09
N GLY A 161 -7.31 -29.93 -7.32
CA GLY A 161 -7.17 -31.37 -7.44
C GLY A 161 -7.29 -31.94 -6.02
N SER A 162 -8.35 -32.67 -5.81
CA SER A 162 -8.62 -33.54 -4.69
C SER A 162 -7.44 -34.42 -4.34
#